data_b158fd9b33a26eba85c0f9521650d66c
#
_entry.id   b158fd9b33a26eba85c0f9521650d66c
#
_cell.length_a   1.000
_cell.length_b   1.000
_cell.length_c   1.000
_cell.angle_alpha   90.00
_cell.angle_beta   90.00
_cell.angle_gamma   90.00
#
_symmetry.space_group_name_H-M   'P 1'
#
loop_
_entity.id
_entity.type
_entity.pdbx_description
1 polymer ?
#
loop_
_entity_poly.entity_id
_entity_poly.type
_entity_poly.pdbx_seq_one_letter_code
_entity_poly.pdbx_strand_id
1 'polypeptide(L)'
;MLCKCLHLHNKISIFAPRLTYMTSKGIKKKISEFEMGKVFKLEDLGLLHTEHQAAVMTLRRLVEKGEIERLSPGLYYKPKITRFGEVGPTMDERFRDLLYKDNRPIGYLTGFYAFNLLGLTTQQSTTLEIGTNFPRRNRKRGMYAVRFVIQKNEINKDNIDMLRLLDCLKWIKKIPDTTVDQSYSQLKNLVKAYSKKEQERIVELSMQYSPLTRALLGSMLSDKSLTDKLYQSLSPLTQFRIGLSSSFAKKQWNIQ
;
A
#
# COMPACT_ATOMS: atom_id res chain seq x y z
N MET A 1 -71.03 45.36 17.11
CA MET A 1 -70.00 44.56 17.81
C MET A 1 -68.91 44.19 16.83
N LEU A 2 -67.73 44.83 16.94
CA LEU A 2 -66.61 44.73 16.05
C LEU A 2 -65.69 43.58 16.52
N CYS A 3 -65.49 42.57 15.70
CA CYS A 3 -64.53 41.52 15.98
C CYS A 3 -63.19 41.85 15.25
N LYS A 4 -62.18 42.18 16.05
CA LYS A 4 -60.77 42.40 15.54
C LYS A 4 -60.09 41.11 15.34
N CYS A 5 -59.80 40.75 14.07
CA CYS A 5 -58.87 39.72 13.75
C CYS A 5 -57.42 40.23 13.85
N LEU A 6 -56.68 39.74 14.82
CA LEU A 6 -55.22 39.93 14.92
C LEU A 6 -54.49 39.02 13.91
N HIS A 7 -53.81 39.61 12.93
CA HIS A 7 -52.87 38.94 12.04
C HIS A 7 -51.52 38.79 12.79
N LEU A 8 -51.24 37.62 13.29
CA LEU A 8 -49.90 37.27 13.76
C LEU A 8 -49.06 36.85 12.52
N HIS A 9 -48.19 37.75 12.06
CA HIS A 9 -47.14 37.45 11.10
C HIS A 9 -46.03 36.70 11.82
N ASN A 10 -46.05 35.37 11.73
CA ASN A 10 -44.96 34.52 12.18
C ASN A 10 -43.82 34.60 11.15
N LYS A 11 -42.83 35.45 11.37
CA LYS A 11 -41.60 35.49 10.61
C LYS A 11 -40.78 34.25 10.98
N ILE A 12 -40.98 33.15 10.24
CA ILE A 12 -40.04 32.02 10.25
C ILE A 12 -38.76 32.49 9.56
N SER A 13 -37.76 32.86 10.35
CA SER A 13 -36.42 33.09 9.88
C SER A 13 -35.84 31.74 9.50
N ILE A 14 -35.91 31.40 8.20
CA ILE A 14 -35.21 30.25 7.65
C ILE A 14 -33.73 30.61 7.64
N PHE A 15 -33.02 30.19 8.67
CA PHE A 15 -31.56 30.17 8.69
C PHE A 15 -31.11 29.08 7.72
N ALA A 16 -31.08 29.40 6.41
CA ALA A 16 -30.35 28.60 5.47
C ALA A 16 -28.86 28.68 5.85
N PRO A 17 -28.16 27.55 6.06
CA PRO A 17 -26.73 27.60 6.33
C PRO A 17 -26.10 28.29 5.10
N ARG A 18 -25.39 29.40 5.34
CA ARG A 18 -24.58 30.05 4.32
C ARG A 18 -23.61 29.02 3.77
N LEU A 19 -23.91 28.51 2.60
CA LEU A 19 -22.94 27.75 1.80
C LEU A 19 -21.73 28.67 1.57
N THR A 20 -20.74 28.54 2.42
CA THR A 20 -19.51 29.34 2.32
C THR A 20 -18.72 28.78 1.14
N TYR A 21 -18.84 29.40 -0.02
CA TYR A 21 -18.03 29.08 -1.17
C TYR A 21 -16.55 29.14 -0.79
N MET A 22 -15.83 28.05 -1.06
CA MET A 22 -14.43 27.99 -0.74
C MET A 22 -13.64 28.88 -1.69
N THR A 23 -13.10 29.97 -1.14
CA THR A 23 -12.27 30.91 -1.89
C THR A 23 -10.91 30.31 -2.24
N SER A 24 -10.20 30.89 -3.20
CA SER A 24 -8.80 30.52 -3.51
C SER A 24 -7.90 30.50 -2.25
N LYS A 25 -8.14 31.40 -1.28
CA LYS A 25 -7.44 31.39 0.02
C LYS A 25 -7.81 30.16 0.86
N GLY A 26 -9.06 29.73 0.86
CA GLY A 26 -9.51 28.53 1.58
C GLY A 26 -8.89 27.25 0.99
N ILE A 27 -8.82 27.15 -0.34
CA ILE A 27 -8.17 26.04 -1.04
C ILE A 27 -6.68 25.99 -0.68
N LYS A 28 -5.96 27.12 -0.71
CA LYS A 28 -4.55 27.18 -0.29
C LYS A 28 -4.37 26.76 1.17
N LYS A 29 -5.24 27.18 2.07
CA LYS A 29 -5.19 26.77 3.49
C LYS A 29 -5.32 25.26 3.62
N LYS A 30 -6.29 24.63 2.96
CA LYS A 30 -6.44 23.17 2.98
C LYS A 30 -5.21 22.44 2.43
N ILE A 31 -4.64 22.92 1.34
CA ILE A 31 -3.41 22.34 0.78
C ILE A 31 -2.23 22.49 1.74
N SER A 32 -2.14 23.62 2.47
CA SER A 32 -1.07 23.81 3.46
C SER A 32 -1.15 22.82 4.63
N GLU A 33 -2.33 22.29 4.95
CA GLU A 33 -2.58 21.29 5.99
C GLU A 33 -2.15 19.88 5.58
N PHE A 34 -1.96 19.62 4.27
CA PHE A 34 -1.44 18.33 3.82
C PHE A 34 0.05 18.17 4.17
N GLU A 35 0.40 16.96 4.59
CA GLU A 35 1.79 16.59 4.82
C GLU A 35 2.62 16.69 3.54
N MET A 36 3.91 17.02 3.70
CA MET A 36 4.84 17.05 2.58
C MET A 36 5.02 15.63 1.99
N GLY A 37 5.02 15.53 0.66
CA GLY A 37 5.09 14.25 -0.04
C GLY A 37 3.76 13.50 -0.15
N LYS A 38 2.69 13.95 0.51
CA LYS A 38 1.37 13.36 0.39
C LYS A 38 0.73 13.70 -0.96
N VAL A 39 0.29 12.67 -1.66
CA VAL A 39 -0.46 12.82 -2.92
C VAL A 39 -1.94 13.06 -2.63
N PHE A 40 -2.54 14.01 -3.32
CA PHE A 40 -3.95 14.38 -3.17
C PHE A 40 -4.61 14.64 -4.53
N LYS A 41 -5.94 14.51 -4.55
CA LYS A 41 -6.81 14.82 -5.67
C LYS A 41 -7.69 16.03 -5.36
N LEU A 42 -8.41 16.49 -6.38
CA LEU A 42 -9.39 17.56 -6.22
C LEU A 42 -10.49 17.17 -5.21
N GLU A 43 -10.92 15.91 -5.22
CA GLU A 43 -11.95 15.38 -4.32
C GLU A 43 -11.52 15.42 -2.84
N ASP A 44 -10.22 15.26 -2.58
CA ASP A 44 -9.66 15.30 -1.22
C ASP A 44 -9.75 16.70 -0.58
N LEU A 45 -9.98 17.73 -1.41
CA LEU A 45 -10.22 19.08 -0.93
C LEU A 45 -11.65 19.27 -0.38
N GLY A 46 -12.56 18.30 -0.57
CA GLY A 46 -13.94 18.34 -0.07
C GLY A 46 -14.70 19.55 -0.58
N LEU A 47 -14.59 19.85 -1.87
CA LEU A 47 -15.20 20.99 -2.53
C LEU A 47 -16.59 20.66 -3.04
N LEU A 48 -17.46 21.68 -3.11
CA LEU A 48 -18.71 21.58 -3.83
C LEU A 48 -18.45 21.50 -5.33
N HIS A 49 -19.34 20.86 -6.09
CA HIS A 49 -19.17 20.70 -7.54
C HIS A 49 -19.02 22.03 -8.28
N THR A 50 -19.70 23.08 -7.81
CA THR A 50 -19.63 24.46 -8.32
C THR A 50 -18.26 25.12 -8.11
N GLU A 51 -17.44 24.62 -7.19
CA GLU A 51 -16.12 25.18 -6.84
C GLU A 51 -14.99 24.52 -7.63
N HIS A 52 -15.26 23.42 -8.35
CA HIS A 52 -14.24 22.62 -9.03
C HIS A 52 -13.43 23.43 -10.05
N GLN A 53 -14.07 24.31 -10.85
CA GLN A 53 -13.35 25.12 -11.83
C GLN A 53 -12.39 26.12 -11.15
N ALA A 54 -12.86 26.81 -10.09
CA ALA A 54 -12.02 27.73 -9.33
C ALA A 54 -10.84 26.99 -8.66
N ALA A 55 -11.08 25.77 -8.18
CA ALA A 55 -10.02 24.93 -7.59
C ALA A 55 -8.99 24.50 -8.63
N VAL A 56 -9.40 24.06 -9.81
CA VAL A 56 -8.48 23.69 -10.90
C VAL A 56 -7.59 24.89 -11.28
N MET A 57 -8.16 26.08 -11.40
CA MET A 57 -7.39 27.29 -11.68
C MET A 57 -6.41 27.66 -10.56
N THR A 58 -6.83 27.43 -9.30
CA THR A 58 -5.98 27.66 -8.14
C THR A 58 -4.83 26.65 -8.09
N LEU A 59 -5.10 25.36 -8.30
CA LEU A 59 -4.07 24.31 -8.38
C LEU A 59 -3.07 24.59 -9.49
N ARG A 60 -3.54 25.02 -10.69
CA ARG A 60 -2.64 25.40 -11.78
C ARG A 60 -1.69 26.52 -11.37
N ARG A 61 -2.19 27.59 -10.75
CA ARG A 61 -1.36 28.71 -10.28
C ARG A 61 -0.36 28.28 -9.20
N LEU A 62 -0.73 27.32 -8.34
CA LEU A 62 0.17 26.78 -7.32
C LEU A 62 1.29 25.93 -7.93
N VAL A 63 0.99 25.18 -9.00
CA VAL A 63 2.00 24.45 -9.77
C VAL A 63 2.95 25.42 -10.48
N GLU A 64 2.42 26.46 -11.14
CA GLU A 64 3.23 27.50 -11.79
C GLU A 64 4.17 28.24 -10.81
N LYS A 65 3.80 28.30 -9.52
CA LYS A 65 4.62 28.90 -8.46
C LYS A 65 5.57 27.89 -7.76
N GLY A 66 5.50 26.61 -8.10
CA GLY A 66 6.27 25.56 -7.43
C GLY A 66 5.83 25.28 -5.97
N GLU A 67 4.64 25.79 -5.54
CA GLU A 67 4.09 25.51 -4.20
C GLU A 67 3.58 24.06 -4.09
N ILE A 68 3.14 23.50 -5.20
CA ILE A 68 2.77 22.07 -5.37
C ILE A 68 3.27 21.57 -6.72
N GLU A 69 3.38 20.25 -6.86
CA GLU A 69 3.73 19.63 -8.12
C GLU A 69 2.63 18.70 -8.64
N ARG A 70 2.56 18.56 -9.96
CA ARG A 70 1.61 17.68 -10.64
C ARG A 70 2.27 16.34 -10.94
N LEU A 71 1.84 15.29 -10.25
CA LEU A 71 2.34 13.94 -10.45
C LEU A 71 1.79 13.28 -11.73
N SER A 72 0.50 13.49 -12.01
CA SER A 72 -0.22 13.02 -13.21
C SER A 72 -1.54 13.80 -13.35
N PRO A 73 -2.31 13.64 -14.44
CA PRO A 73 -3.62 14.28 -14.55
C PRO A 73 -4.49 14.04 -13.32
N GLY A 74 -4.87 15.12 -12.63
CA GLY A 74 -5.70 15.09 -11.41
C GLY A 74 -5.00 14.70 -10.12
N LEU A 75 -3.70 14.37 -10.14
CA LEU A 75 -2.90 14.04 -8.95
C LEU A 75 -1.83 15.09 -8.71
N TYR A 76 -1.80 15.60 -7.50
CA TYR A 76 -0.86 16.65 -7.06
C TYR A 76 -0.19 16.23 -5.76
N TYR A 77 0.95 16.81 -5.45
CA TYR A 77 1.61 16.64 -4.16
C TYR A 77 2.33 17.91 -3.73
N LYS A 78 2.60 18.04 -2.45
CA LYS A 78 3.39 19.12 -1.87
C LYS A 78 4.84 18.65 -1.80
N PRO A 79 5.78 19.26 -2.54
CA PRO A 79 7.17 18.84 -2.55
C PRO A 79 7.82 19.00 -1.18
N LYS A 80 8.71 18.08 -0.83
CA LYS A 80 9.57 18.19 0.36
C LYS A 80 10.93 18.69 -0.08
N ILE A 81 11.24 19.94 0.23
CA ILE A 81 12.55 20.51 -0.08
C ILE A 81 13.54 20.12 1.02
N THR A 82 14.65 19.53 0.61
CA THR A 82 15.76 19.15 1.51
C THR A 82 17.06 19.83 1.06
N ARG A 83 18.11 19.75 1.88
CA ARG A 83 19.44 20.21 1.50
C ARG A 83 20.03 19.52 0.26
N PHE A 84 19.50 18.38 -0.14
CA PHE A 84 19.91 17.62 -1.33
C PHE A 84 18.98 17.84 -2.54
N GLY A 85 18.05 18.79 -2.44
CA GLY A 85 17.05 19.06 -3.47
C GLY A 85 15.65 18.64 -3.08
N GLU A 86 14.80 18.62 -4.07
CA GLU A 86 13.41 18.27 -3.92
C GLU A 86 13.21 16.75 -3.86
N VAL A 87 12.43 16.31 -2.88
CA VAL A 87 12.06 14.89 -2.71
C VAL A 87 10.59 14.72 -3.06
N GLY A 88 10.35 13.93 -4.10
CA GLY A 88 9.00 13.56 -4.52
C GLY A 88 8.31 12.59 -3.56
N PRO A 89 7.05 12.24 -3.81
CA PRO A 89 6.28 11.31 -3.00
C PRO A 89 6.87 9.89 -3.06
N THR A 90 6.69 9.13 -1.99
CA THR A 90 7.03 7.70 -1.95
C THR A 90 6.24 6.91 -3.00
N MET A 91 6.70 5.71 -3.33
CA MET A 91 5.98 4.85 -4.28
C MET A 91 4.57 4.49 -3.79
N ASP A 92 4.40 4.26 -2.49
CA ASP A 92 3.09 4.01 -1.88
C ASP A 92 2.16 5.24 -2.07
N GLU A 93 2.66 6.46 -1.89
CA GLU A 93 1.89 7.68 -2.13
C GLU A 93 1.61 7.93 -3.63
N ARG A 94 2.58 7.65 -4.52
CA ARG A 94 2.36 7.76 -5.98
C ARG A 94 1.23 6.90 -6.49
N PHE A 95 1.03 5.73 -5.88
CA PHE A 95 0.02 4.75 -6.27
C PHE A 95 -1.10 4.62 -5.25
N ARG A 96 -1.22 5.58 -4.31
CA ARG A 96 -2.20 5.57 -3.22
C ARG A 96 -3.63 5.30 -3.68
N ASP A 97 -4.05 5.88 -4.80
CA ASP A 97 -5.38 5.67 -5.39
C ASP A 97 -5.62 4.23 -5.89
N LEU A 98 -4.56 3.46 -6.11
CA LEU A 98 -4.63 2.04 -6.46
C LEU A 98 -4.53 1.14 -5.23
N LEU A 99 -3.93 1.64 -4.15
CA LEU A 99 -3.66 0.90 -2.92
C LEU A 99 -4.73 1.11 -1.86
N TYR A 100 -5.42 2.26 -1.86
CA TYR A 100 -6.41 2.63 -0.84
C TYR A 100 -7.72 3.07 -1.47
N LYS A 101 -8.83 2.72 -0.80
CA LYS A 101 -10.17 3.26 -1.02
C LYS A 101 -10.76 3.62 0.35
N ASP A 102 -11.28 4.85 0.49
CA ASP A 102 -11.88 5.33 1.74
C ASP A 102 -10.99 5.07 2.98
N ASN A 103 -9.70 5.37 2.88
CA ASN A 103 -8.65 5.09 3.87
C ASN A 103 -8.43 3.61 4.26
N ARG A 104 -9.09 2.68 3.57
CA ARG A 104 -8.89 1.24 3.76
C ARG A 104 -7.94 0.72 2.67
N PRO A 105 -6.93 -0.10 3.01
CA PRO A 105 -6.08 -0.71 2.01
C PRO A 105 -6.88 -1.72 1.18
N ILE A 106 -6.79 -1.58 -0.15
CA ILE A 106 -7.38 -2.49 -1.14
C ILE A 106 -6.31 -3.16 -1.99
N GLY A 107 -5.06 -2.85 -1.73
CA GLY A 107 -3.89 -3.40 -2.39
C GLY A 107 -2.61 -2.96 -1.71
N TYR A 108 -1.50 -3.57 -2.08
CA TYR A 108 -0.16 -3.23 -1.60
C TYR A 108 0.89 -3.49 -2.69
N LEU A 109 1.95 -2.70 -2.70
CA LEU A 109 3.08 -2.89 -3.60
C LEU A 109 3.86 -4.14 -3.21
N THR A 110 4.14 -5.01 -4.18
CA THR A 110 4.86 -6.28 -4.02
C THR A 110 5.87 -6.51 -5.16
N GLY A 111 6.38 -7.72 -5.32
CA GLY A 111 7.36 -8.07 -6.35
C GLY A 111 8.68 -7.33 -6.14
N PHE A 112 9.22 -6.71 -7.19
CA PHE A 112 10.48 -5.96 -7.12
C PHE A 112 10.48 -4.88 -6.04
N TYR A 113 9.33 -4.22 -5.82
CA TYR A 113 9.21 -3.24 -4.74
C TYR A 113 9.44 -3.88 -3.37
N ALA A 114 8.85 -5.04 -3.11
CA ALA A 114 9.04 -5.77 -1.85
C ALA A 114 10.48 -6.28 -1.71
N PHE A 115 11.10 -6.76 -2.80
CA PHE A 115 12.50 -7.18 -2.78
C PHE A 115 13.43 -6.03 -2.36
N ASN A 116 13.22 -4.84 -2.93
CA ASN A 116 13.99 -3.64 -2.56
C ASN A 116 13.71 -3.21 -1.13
N LEU A 117 12.44 -3.16 -0.72
CA LEU A 117 12.04 -2.73 0.62
C LEU A 117 12.65 -3.62 1.71
N LEU A 118 12.75 -4.94 1.46
CA LEU A 118 13.36 -5.89 2.37
C LEU A 118 14.89 -6.04 2.15
N GLY A 119 15.49 -5.22 1.29
CA GLY A 119 16.92 -5.19 1.04
C GLY A 119 17.47 -6.41 0.29
N LEU A 120 16.63 -7.20 -0.39
CA LEU A 120 17.02 -8.42 -1.09
C LEU A 120 17.69 -8.13 -2.44
N THR A 121 17.49 -6.96 -3.01
CA THR A 121 18.14 -6.48 -4.24
C THR A 121 18.17 -4.97 -4.27
N THR A 122 19.06 -4.40 -5.06
CA THR A 122 19.11 -2.96 -5.37
C THR A 122 18.56 -2.63 -6.76
N GLN A 123 18.22 -3.65 -7.55
CA GLN A 123 17.66 -3.43 -8.89
C GLN A 123 16.30 -2.74 -8.83
N GLN A 124 16.11 -1.78 -9.74
CA GLN A 124 14.84 -1.07 -9.91
C GLN A 124 14.07 -1.67 -11.09
N SER A 125 12.75 -1.70 -10.99
CA SER A 125 11.88 -2.19 -12.07
C SER A 125 10.87 -1.11 -12.47
N THR A 126 10.65 -0.98 -13.76
CA THR A 126 9.53 -0.19 -14.31
C THR A 126 8.20 -0.98 -14.28
N THR A 127 8.23 -2.26 -13.95
CA THR A 127 7.03 -3.05 -13.68
C THR A 127 6.73 -3.02 -12.19
N LEU A 128 5.57 -2.48 -11.83
CA LEU A 128 5.04 -2.48 -10.46
C LEU A 128 3.98 -3.56 -10.32
N GLU A 129 4.15 -4.43 -9.34
CA GLU A 129 3.16 -5.43 -8.97
C GLU A 129 2.39 -4.97 -7.74
N ILE A 130 1.06 -5.05 -7.82
CA ILE A 130 0.14 -4.70 -6.73
C ILE A 130 -0.68 -5.93 -6.36
N GLY A 131 -0.52 -6.41 -5.14
CA GLY A 131 -1.37 -7.45 -4.56
C GLY A 131 -2.76 -6.89 -4.31
N THR A 132 -3.82 -7.60 -4.75
CA THR A 132 -5.22 -7.20 -4.57
C THR A 132 -6.11 -8.42 -4.28
N ASN A 133 -7.21 -8.24 -3.54
CA ASN A 133 -8.16 -9.32 -3.30
C ASN A 133 -9.10 -9.58 -4.50
N PHE A 134 -9.18 -8.65 -5.47
CA PHE A 134 -10.06 -8.74 -6.63
C PHE A 134 -9.27 -8.58 -7.94
N PRO A 135 -9.68 -9.27 -9.02
CA PRO A 135 -9.08 -9.10 -10.33
C PRO A 135 -9.18 -7.65 -10.82
N ARG A 136 -8.07 -7.09 -11.27
CA ARG A 136 -8.01 -5.74 -11.85
C ARG A 136 -7.22 -5.78 -13.16
N ARG A 137 -7.62 -4.94 -14.12
CA ARG A 137 -6.93 -4.86 -15.41
C ARG A 137 -5.58 -4.15 -15.23
N ASN A 138 -4.52 -4.76 -15.81
CA ASN A 138 -3.22 -4.12 -15.89
C ASN A 138 -3.33 -2.77 -16.60
N ARG A 139 -2.50 -1.83 -16.19
CA ARG A 139 -2.49 -0.47 -16.76
C ARG A 139 -1.09 0.12 -16.80
N LYS A 140 -0.92 1.18 -17.58
CA LYS A 140 0.30 1.96 -17.61
C LYS A 140 0.08 3.29 -16.88
N ARG A 141 1.05 3.72 -16.08
CA ARG A 141 1.04 5.03 -15.41
C ARG A 141 2.42 5.66 -15.51
N GLY A 142 2.55 6.69 -16.35
CA GLY A 142 3.85 7.27 -16.68
C GLY A 142 4.78 6.19 -17.24
N MET A 143 5.97 6.07 -16.67
CA MET A 143 6.95 5.05 -17.03
C MET A 143 6.65 3.64 -16.49
N TYR A 144 5.69 3.50 -15.58
CA TYR A 144 5.43 2.24 -14.88
C TYR A 144 4.35 1.41 -15.58
N ALA A 145 4.65 0.13 -15.79
CA ALA A 145 3.67 -0.90 -16.13
C ALA A 145 3.11 -1.49 -14.83
N VAL A 146 1.86 -1.20 -14.50
CA VAL A 146 1.20 -1.67 -13.28
C VAL A 146 0.50 -3.00 -13.55
N ARG A 147 0.91 -4.04 -12.86
CA ARG A 147 0.32 -5.39 -12.88
C ARG A 147 -0.38 -5.68 -11.57
N PHE A 148 -1.54 -6.33 -11.62
CA PHE A 148 -2.28 -6.73 -10.44
C PHE A 148 -2.16 -8.24 -10.24
N VAL A 149 -1.78 -8.65 -9.03
CA VAL A 149 -1.65 -10.05 -8.61
C VAL A 149 -2.69 -10.35 -7.55
N ILE A 150 -3.34 -11.51 -7.65
CA ILE A 150 -4.35 -11.91 -6.66
C ILE A 150 -3.69 -12.32 -5.37
N GLN A 151 -4.11 -11.68 -4.29
CA GLN A 151 -3.84 -12.02 -2.90
C GLN A 151 -5.08 -12.66 -2.29
N LYS A 152 -4.94 -13.90 -1.79
CA LYS A 152 -6.04 -14.65 -1.19
C LYS A 152 -6.33 -14.24 0.25
N ASN A 153 -5.31 -13.78 0.97
CA ASN A 153 -5.49 -13.24 2.32
C ASN A 153 -6.15 -11.87 2.27
N GLU A 154 -6.91 -11.53 3.29
CA GLU A 154 -7.42 -10.18 3.48
C GLU A 154 -6.27 -9.17 3.57
N ILE A 155 -6.40 -8.07 2.84
CA ILE A 155 -5.43 -6.99 2.85
C ILE A 155 -5.88 -5.94 3.88
N ASN A 156 -5.10 -5.80 4.95
CA ASN A 156 -5.26 -4.76 5.95
C ASN A 156 -3.88 -4.22 6.38
N LYS A 157 -3.85 -3.13 7.11
CA LYS A 157 -2.60 -2.46 7.50
C LYS A 157 -1.64 -3.38 8.25
N ASP A 158 -2.18 -4.25 9.10
CA ASP A 158 -1.38 -5.11 9.97
C ASP A 158 -0.77 -6.31 9.23
N ASN A 159 -1.35 -6.69 8.09
CA ASN A 159 -0.89 -7.85 7.31
C ASN A 159 0.09 -7.48 6.19
N ILE A 160 0.09 -6.24 5.69
CA ILE A 160 0.80 -5.88 4.44
C ILE A 160 2.28 -6.26 4.47
N ASP A 161 2.99 -5.98 5.57
CA ASP A 161 4.42 -6.28 5.63
C ASP A 161 4.70 -7.78 5.69
N MET A 162 3.84 -8.55 6.36
CA MET A 162 3.90 -10.01 6.37
C MET A 162 3.58 -10.60 5.00
N LEU A 163 2.61 -10.02 4.27
CA LEU A 163 2.27 -10.43 2.91
C LEU A 163 3.43 -10.15 1.94
N ARG A 164 4.11 -9.00 2.07
CA ARG A 164 5.34 -8.68 1.32
C ARG A 164 6.44 -9.72 1.56
N LEU A 165 6.65 -10.11 2.81
CA LEU A 165 7.63 -11.13 3.16
C LEU A 165 7.26 -12.49 2.58
N LEU A 166 6.00 -12.92 2.69
CA LEU A 166 5.51 -14.17 2.10
C LEU A 166 5.60 -14.16 0.56
N ASP A 167 5.37 -13.03 -0.08
CA ASP A 167 5.55 -12.87 -1.52
C ASP A 167 7.04 -13.00 -1.91
N CYS A 168 7.96 -12.47 -1.12
CA CYS A 168 9.40 -12.67 -1.33
C CYS A 168 9.79 -14.14 -1.20
N LEU A 169 9.25 -14.87 -0.22
CA LEU A 169 9.44 -16.32 -0.13
C LEU A 169 8.86 -17.07 -1.33
N LYS A 170 7.66 -16.68 -1.78
CA LYS A 170 7.01 -17.26 -2.96
C LYS A 170 7.86 -17.09 -4.22
N TRP A 171 8.55 -15.98 -4.36
CA TRP A 171 9.35 -15.63 -5.52
C TRP A 171 10.86 -15.66 -5.28
N ILE A 172 11.34 -16.36 -4.26
CA ILE A 172 12.75 -16.38 -3.84
C ILE A 172 13.72 -16.67 -4.99
N LYS A 173 13.35 -17.54 -5.94
CA LYS A 173 14.14 -17.85 -7.14
C LYS A 173 14.17 -16.73 -8.19
N LYS A 174 13.33 -15.72 -8.07
CA LYS A 174 13.18 -14.61 -9.03
C LYS A 174 13.83 -13.32 -8.54
N ILE A 175 14.41 -13.34 -7.35
CA ILE A 175 15.09 -12.17 -6.79
C ILE A 175 16.40 -12.00 -7.56
N PRO A 176 16.62 -10.86 -8.25
CA PRO A 176 17.82 -10.66 -9.04
C PRO A 176 19.02 -10.26 -8.17
N ASP A 177 20.23 -10.44 -8.73
CA ASP A 177 21.54 -10.07 -8.15
C ASP A 177 21.82 -10.66 -6.76
N THR A 178 21.19 -11.79 -6.46
CA THR A 178 21.39 -12.51 -5.20
C THR A 178 21.24 -14.01 -5.41
N THR A 179 21.83 -14.79 -4.52
CA THR A 179 21.60 -16.24 -4.49
C THR A 179 20.39 -16.58 -3.63
N VAL A 180 19.83 -17.78 -3.83
CA VAL A 180 18.74 -18.29 -2.98
C VAL A 180 19.18 -18.35 -1.51
N ASP A 181 20.44 -18.75 -1.23
CA ASP A 181 21.00 -18.84 0.12
C ASP A 181 21.09 -17.47 0.81
N GLN A 182 21.53 -16.44 0.08
CA GLN A 182 21.60 -15.08 0.60
C GLN A 182 20.21 -14.54 0.91
N SER A 183 19.28 -14.66 -0.04
CA SER A 183 17.88 -14.24 0.15
C SER A 183 17.22 -15.00 1.30
N TYR A 184 17.44 -16.30 1.39
CA TYR A 184 16.93 -17.13 2.48
C TYR A 184 17.47 -16.67 3.85
N SER A 185 18.77 -16.44 3.95
CA SER A 185 19.40 -16.01 5.19
C SER A 185 18.86 -14.65 5.67
N GLN A 186 18.68 -13.72 4.74
CA GLN A 186 18.12 -12.39 5.05
C GLN A 186 16.66 -12.46 5.47
N LEU A 187 15.82 -13.20 4.72
CA LEU A 187 14.42 -13.41 5.10
C LEU A 187 14.27 -14.13 6.44
N LYS A 188 15.15 -15.12 6.72
CA LYS A 188 15.18 -15.80 8.02
C LYS A 188 15.45 -14.85 9.17
N ASN A 189 16.37 -13.89 9.00
CA ASN A 189 16.65 -12.89 10.01
C ASN A 189 15.45 -11.97 10.26
N LEU A 190 14.73 -11.58 9.20
CA LEU A 190 13.49 -10.80 9.32
C LEU A 190 12.39 -11.56 10.06
N VAL A 191 12.19 -12.85 9.72
CA VAL A 191 11.22 -13.72 10.43
C VAL A 191 11.58 -13.88 11.91
N LYS A 192 12.87 -14.03 12.23
CA LYS A 192 13.33 -14.14 13.62
C LYS A 192 13.12 -12.85 14.43
N ALA A 193 13.14 -11.69 13.78
CA ALA A 193 12.90 -10.41 14.43
C ALA A 193 11.43 -10.19 14.81
N TYR A 194 10.51 -10.96 14.24
CA TYR A 194 9.10 -10.91 14.61
C TYR A 194 8.85 -11.42 16.03
N SER A 195 7.99 -10.73 16.76
CA SER A 195 7.44 -11.20 18.03
C SER A 195 6.69 -12.54 17.85
N LYS A 196 6.46 -13.26 18.93
CA LYS A 196 5.72 -14.52 18.88
C LYS A 196 4.34 -14.37 18.23
N LYS A 197 3.61 -13.32 18.57
CA LYS A 197 2.29 -13.01 17.99
C LYS A 197 2.36 -12.75 16.48
N GLU A 198 3.39 -12.05 16.01
CA GLU A 198 3.61 -11.84 14.58
C GLU A 198 4.01 -13.12 13.86
N GLN A 199 4.81 -13.99 14.50
CA GLN A 199 5.14 -15.30 13.95
C GLN A 199 3.90 -16.20 13.86
N GLU A 200 3.02 -16.21 14.83
CA GLU A 200 1.72 -16.87 14.76
C GLU A 200 0.88 -16.34 13.58
N ARG A 201 0.83 -15.03 13.45
CA ARG A 201 0.05 -14.39 12.38
C ARG A 201 0.59 -14.68 10.98
N ILE A 202 1.90 -14.61 10.76
CA ILE A 202 2.47 -14.92 9.44
C ILE A 202 2.30 -16.40 9.07
N VAL A 203 2.31 -17.31 10.05
CA VAL A 203 2.00 -18.74 9.85
C VAL A 203 0.54 -18.90 9.37
N GLU A 204 -0.42 -18.22 9.99
CA GLU A 204 -1.82 -18.24 9.53
C GLU A 204 -1.96 -17.73 8.10
N LEU A 205 -1.37 -16.58 7.78
CA LEU A 205 -1.40 -16.00 6.44
C LEU A 205 -0.74 -16.92 5.40
N SER A 206 0.30 -17.65 5.79
CA SER A 206 1.03 -18.55 4.90
C SER A 206 0.20 -19.73 4.40
N MET A 207 -0.90 -20.10 5.10
CA MET A 207 -1.78 -21.19 4.68
C MET A 207 -2.46 -20.95 3.32
N GLN A 208 -2.58 -19.70 2.90
CA GLN A 208 -3.08 -19.34 1.55
C GLN A 208 -2.00 -19.34 0.47
N TYR A 209 -0.73 -19.61 0.85
CA TYR A 209 0.40 -19.67 -0.08
C TYR A 209 0.72 -21.12 -0.50
N SER A 210 1.64 -21.23 -1.44
CA SER A 210 2.07 -22.53 -1.96
C SER A 210 2.76 -23.38 -0.88
N PRO A 211 2.76 -24.71 -1.03
CA PRO A 211 3.51 -25.60 -0.13
C PRO A 211 4.99 -25.23 0.02
N LEU A 212 5.66 -24.80 -1.08
CA LEU A 212 7.03 -24.32 -1.02
C LEU A 212 7.20 -23.11 -0.08
N THR A 213 6.30 -22.13 -0.17
CA THR A 213 6.35 -20.94 0.69
C THR A 213 6.19 -21.32 2.16
N ARG A 214 5.29 -22.26 2.47
CA ARG A 214 5.08 -22.78 3.82
C ARG A 214 6.29 -23.57 4.34
N ALA A 215 6.89 -24.38 3.50
CA ALA A 215 8.11 -25.12 3.84
C ALA A 215 9.28 -24.17 4.14
N LEU A 216 9.48 -23.15 3.30
CA LEU A 216 10.49 -22.12 3.53
C LEU A 216 10.27 -21.38 4.84
N LEU A 217 9.04 -20.90 5.09
CA LEU A 217 8.71 -20.23 6.35
C LEU A 217 8.96 -21.14 7.54
N GLY A 218 8.51 -22.40 7.50
CA GLY A 218 8.70 -23.37 8.58
C GLY A 218 10.18 -23.63 8.88
N SER A 219 11.04 -23.68 7.86
CA SER A 219 12.49 -23.86 8.05
C SER A 219 13.18 -22.64 8.68
N MET A 220 12.51 -21.50 8.76
CA MET A 220 13.02 -20.26 9.37
C MET A 220 12.61 -20.08 10.82
N LEU A 221 11.50 -20.70 11.23
CA LEU A 221 10.94 -20.63 12.57
C LEU A 221 11.65 -21.58 13.54
N SER A 222 11.64 -21.23 14.83
CA SER A 222 12.20 -22.04 15.92
C SER A 222 11.14 -22.60 16.88
N ASP A 223 9.93 -22.00 16.91
CA ASP A 223 8.83 -22.47 17.76
C ASP A 223 8.26 -23.78 17.20
N LYS A 224 8.32 -24.84 18.03
CA LYS A 224 7.89 -26.20 17.64
C LYS A 224 6.42 -26.26 17.26
N SER A 225 5.55 -25.57 17.99
CA SER A 225 4.11 -25.56 17.72
C SER A 225 3.79 -24.97 16.33
N LEU A 226 4.48 -23.89 15.95
CA LEU A 226 4.31 -23.23 14.65
C LEU A 226 4.89 -24.08 13.52
N THR A 227 6.05 -24.68 13.74
CA THR A 227 6.68 -25.56 12.75
C THR A 227 5.87 -26.83 12.51
N ASP A 228 5.33 -27.45 13.55
CA ASP A 228 4.47 -28.63 13.44
C ASP A 228 3.18 -28.34 12.65
N LYS A 229 2.56 -27.18 12.90
CA LYS A 229 1.38 -26.72 12.13
C LYS A 229 1.68 -26.58 10.63
N LEU A 230 2.84 -26.00 10.29
CA LEU A 230 3.26 -25.86 8.90
C LEU A 230 3.60 -27.22 8.28
N TYR A 231 4.34 -28.07 9.01
CA TYR A 231 4.74 -29.38 8.55
C TYR A 231 3.53 -30.27 8.22
N GLN A 232 2.51 -30.31 9.10
CA GLN A 232 1.28 -31.06 8.88
C GLN A 232 0.49 -30.57 7.66
N SER A 233 0.72 -29.33 7.22
CA SER A 233 0.09 -28.78 6.03
C SER A 233 0.76 -29.19 4.71
N LEU A 234 1.88 -29.91 4.78
CA LEU A 234 2.68 -30.32 3.63
C LEU A 234 2.50 -31.81 3.33
N SER A 235 2.59 -32.18 2.05
CA SER A 235 2.67 -33.58 1.66
C SER A 235 4.09 -34.10 1.92
N PRO A 236 4.25 -35.25 2.62
CA PRO A 236 5.56 -35.82 2.92
C PRO A 236 6.35 -36.23 1.65
N LEU A 237 5.66 -36.47 0.54
CA LEU A 237 6.26 -36.91 -0.72
C LEU A 237 6.77 -35.75 -1.60
N THR A 238 6.38 -34.52 -1.31
CA THR A 238 6.73 -33.38 -2.14
C THR A 238 8.15 -32.90 -1.84
N GLN A 239 8.99 -32.82 -2.87
CA GLN A 239 10.33 -32.24 -2.81
C GLN A 239 10.36 -30.86 -3.50
N PHE A 240 11.03 -29.91 -2.90
CA PHE A 240 11.15 -28.55 -3.41
C PHE A 240 12.58 -28.27 -3.89
N ARG A 241 12.77 -28.23 -5.20
CA ARG A 241 14.09 -27.97 -5.82
C ARG A 241 14.27 -26.46 -6.07
N ILE A 242 14.98 -25.79 -5.20
CA ILE A 242 15.24 -24.35 -5.30
C ILE A 242 16.73 -23.98 -5.26
N GLY A 243 17.62 -24.95 -5.05
CA GLY A 243 19.06 -24.73 -4.97
C GLY A 243 19.50 -24.15 -3.62
N LEU A 244 18.78 -24.42 -2.53
CA LEU A 244 19.16 -24.00 -1.19
C LEU A 244 20.21 -24.94 -0.60
N SER A 245 21.33 -24.41 -0.11
CA SER A 245 22.45 -25.18 0.44
C SER A 245 22.26 -25.58 1.92
N SER A 246 21.29 -25.03 2.64
CA SER A 246 21.06 -25.30 4.07
C SER A 246 20.72 -26.78 4.34
N SER A 247 21.57 -27.45 5.12
CA SER A 247 21.38 -28.87 5.47
C SER A 247 20.12 -29.12 6.32
N PHE A 248 19.75 -28.16 7.16
CA PHE A 248 18.53 -28.26 8.00
C PHE A 248 17.26 -28.19 7.17
N ALA A 249 17.18 -27.24 6.23
CA ALA A 249 16.02 -27.11 5.34
C ALA A 249 15.87 -28.36 4.45
N LYS A 250 16.98 -28.95 4.00
CA LYS A 250 16.98 -30.18 3.18
C LYS A 250 16.38 -31.38 3.89
N LYS A 251 16.80 -31.64 5.14
CA LYS A 251 16.40 -32.86 5.87
C LYS A 251 14.97 -32.81 6.35
N GLN A 252 14.54 -31.71 6.94
CA GLN A 252 13.24 -31.62 7.62
C GLN A 252 12.11 -31.14 6.70
N TRP A 253 12.42 -30.27 5.72
CA TRP A 253 11.41 -29.59 4.91
C TRP A 253 11.38 -30.02 3.45
N ASN A 254 12.13 -31.04 3.08
CA ASN A 254 12.26 -31.55 1.69
C ASN A 254 12.65 -30.46 0.68
N ILE A 255 13.44 -29.45 1.10
CA ILE A 255 13.91 -28.36 0.26
C ILE A 255 15.33 -28.71 -0.24
N GLN A 256 15.56 -28.67 -1.57
CA GLN A 256 16.84 -28.96 -2.21
C GLN A 256 17.33 -27.82 -3.08
#